data_f2e1fdc040dbac444c1d9365460939a7
#
_entry.id   f2e1fdc040dbac444c1d9365460939a7
#
_cell.length_a   1.000
_cell.length_b   1.000
_cell.length_c   1.000
_cell.angle_alpha   90.00
_cell.angle_beta   90.00
_cell.angle_gamma   90.00
#
_symmetry.space_group_name_H-M   'P 1'
#
loop_
_entity.id
_entity.type
_entity.pdbx_description
1 polymer ?
#
loop_
_entity_poly.entity_id
_entity_poly.type
_entity_poly.pdbx_seq_one_letter_code
_entity_poly.pdbx_strand_id
1 'polypeptide(L)'
;AAHLLRRVGFGVKKSDLDAVMALTPSAAVDSFLVVNAPSNPSPTPVNHYNNSAVDSSGVVLGNSWTTTNLSYATGSNDGTVNSHRQNSLIAWSWGLCLNENTTIREKMTLFWYHFIPVNFDDVRGMQNNSSTMCHDYMALLRANALGNFKTLIKAIAKSPAMLVYLSNQYSTASVPNENFAR
;
A
#
# COMPACT_ATOMS: atom_id res chain seq x y z
N ALA A 1 22.22 -8.04 17.31
CA ALA A 1 20.98 -7.28 17.48
C ALA A 1 20.90 -6.11 16.47
N ALA A 2 21.75 -5.07 16.56
CA ALA A 2 21.66 -3.89 15.69
C ALA A 2 21.74 -4.21 14.19
N HIS A 3 22.58 -5.16 13.78
CA HIS A 3 22.66 -5.61 12.38
C HIS A 3 21.32 -6.23 11.93
N LEU A 4 20.73 -7.08 12.75
CA LEU A 4 19.44 -7.71 12.46
C LEU A 4 18.34 -6.66 12.30
N LEU A 5 18.22 -5.72 13.24
CA LEU A 5 17.23 -4.63 13.18
C LEU A 5 17.36 -3.78 11.90
N ARG A 6 18.59 -3.46 11.48
CA ARG A 6 18.81 -2.74 10.20
C ARG A 6 18.41 -3.55 8.97
N ARG A 7 18.50 -4.88 9.04
CA ARG A 7 18.11 -5.75 7.91
C ARG A 7 16.61 -5.95 7.81
N VAL A 8 15.91 -6.06 8.94
CA VAL A 8 14.48 -6.35 8.98
C VAL A 8 13.59 -5.09 9.00
N GLY A 9 14.10 -3.96 9.51
CA GLY A 9 13.38 -2.70 9.61
C GLY A 9 14.06 -1.56 8.84
N PHE A 10 13.61 -0.32 9.11
CA PHE A 10 14.12 0.91 8.49
C PHE A 10 15.05 1.71 9.41
N GLY A 11 15.24 1.27 10.64
CA GLY A 11 16.10 1.91 11.61
C GLY A 11 16.35 1.05 12.84
N VAL A 12 17.02 1.63 13.82
CA VAL A 12 17.29 0.98 15.11
C VAL A 12 16.90 1.95 16.21
N LYS A 13 15.80 1.67 16.90
CA LYS A 13 15.44 2.38 18.13
C LYS A 13 16.16 1.73 19.31
N LYS A 14 16.50 2.52 20.31
CA LYS A 14 17.20 2.01 21.53
C LYS A 14 16.34 0.96 22.24
N SER A 15 15.05 1.19 22.37
CA SER A 15 14.10 0.25 22.97
C SER A 15 14.07 -1.11 22.25
N ASP A 16 14.10 -1.09 20.92
CA ASP A 16 14.05 -2.31 20.12
C ASP A 16 15.38 -3.07 20.23
N LEU A 17 16.49 -2.32 20.27
CA LEU A 17 17.82 -2.92 20.48
C LEU A 17 17.90 -3.65 21.81
N ASP A 18 17.44 -3.01 22.89
CA ASP A 18 17.45 -3.59 24.24
C ASP A 18 16.54 -4.83 24.30
N ALA A 19 15.35 -4.77 23.71
CA ALA A 19 14.44 -5.91 23.64
C ALA A 19 15.05 -7.11 22.89
N VAL A 20 15.68 -6.85 21.74
CA VAL A 20 16.31 -7.91 20.93
C VAL A 20 17.57 -8.48 21.61
N MET A 21 18.33 -7.66 22.32
CA MET A 21 19.50 -8.12 23.08
C MET A 21 19.15 -9.05 24.23
N ALA A 22 17.93 -8.98 24.74
CA ALA A 22 17.44 -9.89 25.79
C ALA A 22 17.06 -11.28 25.27
N LEU A 23 17.03 -11.47 23.94
CA LEU A 23 16.63 -12.73 23.30
C LEU A 23 17.85 -13.55 22.84
N THR A 24 17.65 -14.87 22.71
CA THR A 24 18.60 -15.70 21.96
C THR A 24 18.57 -15.32 20.48
N PRO A 25 19.64 -15.58 19.69
CA PRO A 25 19.66 -15.28 18.25
C PRO A 25 18.47 -15.87 17.48
N SER A 26 18.09 -17.11 17.77
CA SER A 26 16.93 -17.77 17.13
C SER A 26 15.62 -17.07 17.50
N ALA A 27 15.37 -16.85 18.81
CA ALA A 27 14.17 -16.18 19.27
C ALA A 27 14.05 -14.74 18.72
N ALA A 28 15.18 -14.05 18.54
CA ALA A 28 15.21 -12.74 17.93
C ALA A 28 14.75 -12.79 16.45
N VAL A 29 15.23 -13.75 15.67
CA VAL A 29 14.80 -13.95 14.28
C VAL A 29 13.30 -14.29 14.23
N ASP A 30 12.87 -15.24 15.05
CA ASP A 30 11.48 -15.69 15.09
C ASP A 30 10.51 -14.52 15.41
N SER A 31 10.91 -13.62 16.34
CA SER A 31 10.10 -12.46 16.72
C SER A 31 9.80 -11.51 15.56
N PHE A 32 10.68 -11.39 14.58
CA PHE A 32 10.48 -10.55 13.39
C PHE A 32 9.60 -11.22 12.33
N LEU A 33 9.55 -12.55 12.32
CA LEU A 33 8.79 -13.34 11.36
C LEU A 33 7.33 -13.56 11.80
N VAL A 34 6.99 -13.20 13.04
CA VAL A 34 5.63 -13.32 13.55
C VAL A 34 4.73 -12.30 12.85
N VAL A 35 3.87 -12.80 11.97
CA VAL A 35 2.92 -12.00 11.18
C VAL A 35 1.56 -11.98 11.89
N ASN A 36 1.53 -11.66 13.16
CA ASN A 36 0.30 -11.62 13.98
C ASN A 36 -0.50 -10.32 13.82
N ALA A 37 -0.14 -9.47 12.88
CA ALA A 37 -0.87 -8.24 12.71
C ALA A 37 -2.00 -8.42 11.69
N PRO A 38 -3.16 -7.81 11.91
CA PRO A 38 -4.20 -7.74 10.91
C PRO A 38 -3.63 -7.17 9.61
N SER A 39 -4.13 -7.66 8.50
CA SER A 39 -3.72 -7.24 7.17
C SER A 39 -3.88 -5.73 6.93
N ASN A 40 -4.63 -5.07 7.77
CA ASN A 40 -4.90 -3.64 7.66
C ASN A 40 -4.51 -2.93 8.96
N PRO A 41 -3.41 -2.16 8.96
CA PRO A 41 -3.05 -1.41 10.14
C PRO A 41 -4.00 -0.25 10.33
N SER A 42 -4.34 -0.01 11.56
CA SER A 42 -4.85 1.27 11.99
C SER A 42 -3.66 2.16 12.37
N PRO A 43 -3.63 3.43 11.94
CA PRO A 43 -4.64 4.11 11.14
C PRO A 43 -4.52 3.80 9.64
N THR A 44 -5.65 3.89 8.92
CA THR A 44 -5.71 3.91 7.45
C THR A 44 -5.37 5.30 6.93
N PRO A 45 -5.07 5.48 5.62
CA PRO A 45 -4.92 6.81 5.04
C PRO A 45 -6.17 7.67 5.29
N VAL A 46 -5.96 8.91 5.66
CA VAL A 46 -7.02 9.82 6.05
C VAL A 46 -7.07 11.09 5.19
N ASN A 47 -8.23 11.71 5.13
CA ASN A 47 -8.38 13.04 4.56
C ASN A 47 -7.62 14.06 5.45
N HIS A 48 -6.56 14.67 4.91
CA HIS A 48 -5.83 15.79 5.53
C HIS A 48 -5.78 17.02 4.61
N TYR A 49 -6.62 17.05 3.58
CA TYR A 49 -6.57 17.99 2.45
C TYR A 49 -7.78 18.93 2.34
N ASN A 50 -8.81 18.83 3.18
CA ASN A 50 -10.04 19.62 3.09
C ASN A 50 -9.85 21.15 3.09
N ASN A 51 -8.68 21.65 3.52
CA ASN A 51 -8.37 23.09 3.46
C ASN A 51 -8.09 23.59 2.03
N SER A 52 -7.77 22.68 1.10
CA SER A 52 -7.41 22.99 -0.29
C SER A 52 -8.43 22.48 -1.32
N ALA A 53 -9.20 21.45 -0.97
CA ALA A 53 -10.25 20.91 -1.82
C ALA A 53 -11.31 20.22 -0.96
N VAL A 54 -12.57 20.52 -1.21
CA VAL A 54 -13.71 19.85 -0.57
C VAL A 54 -13.82 18.46 -1.16
N ASP A 55 -13.83 17.44 -0.33
CA ASP A 55 -14.04 16.06 -0.74
C ASP A 55 -15.55 15.86 -1.06
N SER A 56 -15.87 15.74 -2.35
CA SER A 56 -17.24 15.60 -2.85
C SER A 56 -17.93 14.30 -2.38
N SER A 57 -17.16 13.32 -1.90
CA SER A 57 -17.69 12.08 -1.33
C SER A 57 -18.16 12.23 0.12
N GLY A 58 -17.99 13.42 0.73
CA GLY A 58 -18.39 13.70 2.10
C GLY A 58 -17.42 13.20 3.18
N VAL A 59 -16.23 12.74 2.80
CA VAL A 59 -15.21 12.35 3.78
C VAL A 59 -14.65 13.59 4.46
N VAL A 60 -14.91 13.73 5.75
CA VAL A 60 -14.45 14.87 6.54
C VAL A 60 -12.98 14.76 6.93
N LEU A 61 -12.38 15.91 7.27
CA LEU A 61 -10.99 15.99 7.72
C LEU A 61 -10.71 15.01 8.88
N GLY A 62 -9.63 14.24 8.77
CA GLY A 62 -9.22 13.25 9.76
C GLY A 62 -9.84 11.87 9.59
N ASN A 63 -10.87 11.71 8.75
CA ASN A 63 -11.50 10.41 8.50
C ASN A 63 -10.85 9.67 7.33
N SER A 64 -10.93 8.35 7.36
CA SER A 64 -10.44 7.50 6.26
C SER A 64 -11.31 7.66 5.01
N TRP A 65 -10.65 7.74 3.86
CA TRP A 65 -11.28 7.80 2.55
C TRP A 65 -11.22 6.45 1.79
N THR A 66 -10.57 5.45 2.34
CA THR A 66 -10.20 4.22 1.61
C THR A 66 -11.40 3.38 1.13
N THR A 67 -12.53 3.53 1.77
CA THR A 67 -13.78 2.81 1.41
C THR A 67 -14.81 3.69 0.71
N THR A 68 -14.45 4.96 0.39
CA THR A 68 -15.40 5.93 -0.14
C THR A 68 -14.97 6.40 -1.52
N ASN A 69 -15.77 6.06 -2.52
CA ASN A 69 -15.50 6.41 -3.91
C ASN A 69 -15.89 7.86 -4.22
N LEU A 70 -15.16 8.49 -5.16
CA LEU A 70 -15.49 9.77 -5.74
C LEU A 70 -16.53 9.56 -6.86
N SER A 71 -17.48 10.49 -7.00
CA SER A 71 -18.57 10.38 -7.98
C SER A 71 -18.18 10.85 -9.38
N TYR A 72 -17.18 11.73 -9.48
CA TYR A 72 -16.76 12.39 -10.71
C TYR A 72 -17.93 13.08 -11.45
N ALA A 73 -18.81 13.69 -10.68
CA ALA A 73 -19.89 14.48 -11.24
C ALA A 73 -19.35 15.69 -12.01
N THR A 74 -20.08 16.11 -13.04
CA THR A 74 -19.70 17.29 -13.84
C THR A 74 -19.56 18.53 -12.95
N GLY A 75 -18.40 19.20 -13.04
CA GLY A 75 -18.07 20.39 -12.23
C GLY A 75 -17.54 20.10 -10.84
N SER A 76 -17.33 18.82 -10.48
CA SER A 76 -16.67 18.46 -9.22
C SER A 76 -15.15 18.68 -9.30
N ASN A 77 -14.52 18.79 -8.14
CA ASN A 77 -13.06 18.83 -8.00
C ASN A 77 -12.43 17.45 -7.73
N ASP A 78 -13.11 16.39 -8.12
CA ASP A 78 -12.75 15.00 -7.78
C ASP A 78 -11.36 14.60 -8.27
N GLY A 79 -10.91 15.13 -9.42
CA GLY A 79 -9.54 14.92 -9.88
C GLY A 79 -8.50 15.48 -8.92
N THR A 80 -8.74 16.65 -8.35
CA THR A 80 -7.87 17.26 -7.33
C THR A 80 -7.91 16.47 -6.03
N VAL A 81 -9.10 16.09 -5.58
CA VAL A 81 -9.30 15.26 -4.38
C VAL A 81 -8.60 13.90 -4.54
N ASN A 82 -8.71 13.27 -5.70
CA ASN A 82 -8.03 12.02 -5.98
C ASN A 82 -6.50 12.15 -5.89
N SER A 83 -5.94 13.26 -6.37
CA SER A 83 -4.50 13.58 -6.21
C SER A 83 -4.12 13.74 -4.74
N HIS A 84 -4.92 14.44 -3.95
CA HIS A 84 -4.71 14.58 -2.51
C HIS A 84 -4.79 13.23 -1.77
N ARG A 85 -5.74 12.38 -2.15
CA ARG A 85 -5.85 11.01 -1.58
C ARG A 85 -4.61 10.18 -1.89
N GLN A 86 -4.05 10.29 -3.09
CA GLN A 86 -2.78 9.60 -3.41
C GLN A 86 -1.61 10.12 -2.58
N ASN A 87 -1.51 11.44 -2.40
CA ASN A 87 -0.50 12.01 -1.51
C ASN A 87 -0.67 11.54 -0.06
N SER A 88 -1.93 11.42 0.39
CA SER A 88 -2.26 10.84 1.69
C SER A 88 -1.81 9.37 1.80
N LEU A 89 -2.02 8.58 0.75
CA LEU A 89 -1.58 7.19 0.68
C LEU A 89 -0.05 7.08 0.76
N ILE A 90 0.67 7.93 0.04
CA ILE A 90 2.14 7.97 0.07
C ILE A 90 2.63 8.32 1.49
N ALA A 91 2.09 9.38 2.08
CA ALA A 91 2.44 9.79 3.44
C ALA A 91 2.15 8.70 4.47
N TRP A 92 1.01 8.03 4.36
CA TRP A 92 0.64 6.88 5.19
C TRP A 92 1.63 5.72 5.03
N SER A 93 2.02 5.38 3.80
CA SER A 93 2.96 4.29 3.52
C SER A 93 4.33 4.56 4.16
N TRP A 94 4.83 5.81 4.08
CA TRP A 94 6.04 6.21 4.79
C TRP A 94 5.85 6.20 6.30
N GLY A 95 4.69 6.62 6.78
CA GLY A 95 4.33 6.56 8.20
C GLY A 95 4.41 5.14 8.76
N LEU A 96 3.97 4.13 8.00
CA LEU A 96 4.10 2.72 8.36
C LEU A 96 5.58 2.30 8.49
N CYS A 97 6.41 2.68 7.52
CA CYS A 97 7.85 2.37 7.57
C CYS A 97 8.56 3.02 8.76
N LEU A 98 8.18 4.25 9.12
CA LEU A 98 8.81 5.01 10.21
C LEU A 98 8.32 4.59 11.59
N ASN A 99 7.09 4.11 11.71
CA ASN A 99 6.47 3.74 12.98
C ASN A 99 6.30 2.22 13.15
N GLU A 100 6.97 1.45 12.31
CA GLU A 100 6.89 0.00 12.34
C GLU A 100 7.24 -0.56 13.73
N ASN A 101 6.40 -1.47 14.20
CA ASN A 101 6.78 -2.40 15.25
C ASN A 101 7.80 -3.38 14.69
N THR A 102 8.59 -4.02 15.55
CA THR A 102 9.68 -4.93 15.20
C THR A 102 9.26 -6.16 14.38
N THR A 103 8.79 -5.93 13.15
CA THR A 103 8.45 -6.99 12.19
C THR A 103 9.10 -6.70 10.83
N ILE A 104 9.26 -7.72 10.01
CA ILE A 104 9.80 -7.57 8.64
C ILE A 104 8.72 -7.17 7.62
N ARG A 105 7.47 -7.03 8.03
CA ARG A 105 6.32 -6.86 7.12
C ARG A 105 6.48 -5.67 6.18
N GLU A 106 6.73 -4.48 6.71
CA GLU A 106 6.79 -3.27 5.87
C GLU A 106 8.00 -3.31 4.93
N LYS A 107 9.11 -3.89 5.37
CA LYS A 107 10.27 -4.14 4.52
C LYS A 107 9.94 -5.07 3.35
N MET A 108 9.22 -6.14 3.61
CA MET A 108 8.78 -7.08 2.58
C MET A 108 7.69 -6.50 1.69
N THR A 109 6.80 -5.68 2.23
CA THR A 109 5.81 -4.94 1.43
C THR A 109 6.51 -4.02 0.43
N LEU A 110 7.49 -3.25 0.89
CA LEU A 110 8.29 -2.38 0.03
C LEU A 110 9.09 -3.18 -1.00
N PHE A 111 9.65 -4.34 -0.62
CA PHE A 111 10.32 -5.25 -1.54
C PHE A 111 9.36 -5.70 -2.67
N TRP A 112 8.14 -6.15 -2.33
CA TRP A 112 7.16 -6.57 -3.33
C TRP A 112 6.69 -5.41 -4.19
N TYR A 113 6.48 -4.23 -3.62
CA TYR A 113 6.12 -3.03 -4.36
C TYR A 113 7.22 -2.63 -5.36
N HIS A 114 8.48 -2.78 -4.98
CA HIS A 114 9.63 -2.50 -5.86
C HIS A 114 9.81 -3.57 -6.94
N PHE A 115 9.52 -4.82 -6.61
CA PHE A 115 9.68 -5.96 -7.52
C PHE A 115 8.54 -6.06 -8.54
N ILE A 116 7.31 -5.74 -8.14
CA ILE A 116 6.10 -5.72 -9.00
C ILE A 116 5.41 -4.36 -8.81
N PRO A 117 5.95 -3.30 -9.42
CA PRO A 117 5.45 -1.95 -9.17
C PRO A 117 4.15 -1.67 -9.92
N VAL A 118 3.36 -0.75 -9.35
CA VAL A 118 2.31 -0.03 -10.04
C VAL A 118 2.63 1.45 -9.91
N ASN A 119 2.71 2.17 -11.03
CA ASN A 119 2.88 3.62 -10.98
C ASN A 119 1.51 4.27 -10.67
N PHE A 120 1.41 4.88 -9.50
CA PHE A 120 0.17 5.49 -9.03
C PHE A 120 -0.27 6.69 -9.88
N ASP A 121 0.67 7.42 -10.47
CA ASP A 121 0.35 8.54 -11.36
C ASP A 121 -0.28 8.06 -12.67
N ASP A 122 0.19 6.96 -13.23
CA ASP A 122 -0.39 6.36 -14.43
C ASP A 122 -1.81 5.85 -14.15
N VAL A 123 -2.02 5.18 -13.01
CA VAL A 123 -3.35 4.73 -12.59
C VAL A 123 -4.28 5.92 -12.35
N ARG A 124 -3.78 7.01 -11.73
CA ARG A 124 -4.55 8.24 -11.47
C ARG A 124 -5.07 8.89 -12.75
N GLY A 125 -4.27 8.91 -13.80
CA GLY A 125 -4.64 9.50 -15.10
C GLY A 125 -5.69 8.69 -15.85
N MET A 126 -5.89 7.43 -15.51
CA MET A 126 -6.69 6.50 -16.31
C MET A 126 -8.09 6.24 -15.75
N GLN A 127 -8.31 6.35 -14.45
CA GLN A 127 -9.54 5.89 -13.80
C GLN A 127 -10.00 6.80 -12.66
N ASN A 128 -11.32 6.92 -12.54
CA ASN A 128 -11.99 7.37 -11.33
C ASN A 128 -11.58 6.43 -10.17
N ASN A 129 -11.57 6.90 -8.94
CA ASN A 129 -11.23 6.09 -7.78
C ASN A 129 -9.84 5.42 -7.81
N SER A 130 -8.92 5.93 -8.62
CA SER A 130 -7.57 5.39 -8.73
C SER A 130 -6.81 5.37 -7.38
N SER A 131 -7.06 6.33 -6.50
CA SER A 131 -6.49 6.35 -5.15
C SER A 131 -6.92 5.13 -4.32
N THR A 132 -8.20 4.73 -4.40
CA THR A 132 -8.70 3.51 -3.74
C THR A 132 -8.04 2.26 -4.36
N MET A 133 -7.94 2.19 -5.68
CA MET A 133 -7.25 1.08 -6.35
C MET A 133 -5.78 0.97 -5.92
N CYS A 134 -5.08 2.10 -5.79
CA CYS A 134 -3.70 2.12 -5.31
C CYS A 134 -3.58 1.71 -3.83
N HIS A 135 -4.51 2.17 -2.98
CA HIS A 135 -4.58 1.73 -1.59
C HIS A 135 -4.78 0.21 -1.49
N ASP A 136 -5.75 -0.33 -2.24
CA ASP A 136 -6.06 -1.76 -2.22
C ASP A 136 -4.88 -2.59 -2.73
N TYR A 137 -4.12 -2.07 -3.69
CA TYR A 137 -2.89 -2.70 -4.15
C TYR A 137 -1.84 -2.77 -3.04
N MET A 138 -1.62 -1.67 -2.32
CA MET A 138 -0.70 -1.66 -1.16
C MET A 138 -1.16 -2.60 -0.05
N ALA A 139 -2.46 -2.61 0.25
CA ALA A 139 -3.06 -3.50 1.24
C ALA A 139 -2.90 -4.99 0.83
N LEU A 140 -3.07 -5.30 -0.46
CA LEU A 140 -2.84 -6.63 -1.01
C LEU A 140 -1.39 -7.10 -0.83
N LEU A 141 -0.41 -6.25 -1.15
CA LEU A 141 1.01 -6.56 -0.95
C LEU A 141 1.32 -6.80 0.52
N ARG A 142 0.79 -5.97 1.43
CA ARG A 142 0.98 -6.11 2.87
C ARG A 142 0.36 -7.39 3.43
N ALA A 143 -0.85 -7.73 2.99
CA ALA A 143 -1.53 -8.96 3.41
C ALA A 143 -0.76 -10.23 3.00
N ASN A 144 -0.02 -10.16 1.90
CA ASN A 144 0.73 -11.29 1.35
C ASN A 144 2.25 -11.15 1.51
N ALA A 145 2.73 -10.17 2.28
CA ALA A 145 4.15 -9.83 2.37
C ALA A 145 5.07 -11.00 2.74
N LEU A 146 4.59 -11.90 3.61
CA LEU A 146 5.30 -13.13 4.03
C LEU A 146 4.50 -14.39 3.67
N GLY A 147 3.55 -14.26 2.75
CA GLY A 147 2.68 -15.35 2.32
C GLY A 147 3.25 -16.20 1.19
N ASN A 148 2.38 -16.99 0.59
CA ASN A 148 2.73 -17.82 -0.55
C ASN A 148 2.82 -16.98 -1.84
N PHE A 149 3.95 -17.06 -2.54
CA PHE A 149 4.22 -16.29 -3.76
C PHE A 149 3.18 -16.53 -4.87
N LYS A 150 2.77 -17.78 -5.09
CA LYS A 150 1.74 -18.11 -6.08
C LYS A 150 0.40 -17.43 -5.77
N THR A 151 0.04 -17.35 -4.48
CA THR A 151 -1.16 -16.63 -4.03
C THR A 151 -1.04 -15.14 -4.29
N LEU A 152 0.11 -14.55 -3.95
CA LEU A 152 0.40 -13.14 -4.20
C LEU A 152 0.28 -12.80 -5.70
N ILE A 153 0.94 -13.53 -6.58
CA ILE A 153 0.91 -13.28 -8.03
C ILE A 153 -0.51 -13.41 -8.60
N LYS A 154 -1.27 -14.42 -8.18
CA LYS A 154 -2.68 -14.56 -8.61
C LYS A 154 -3.56 -13.41 -8.15
N ALA A 155 -3.30 -12.87 -6.97
CA ALA A 155 -4.02 -11.72 -6.44
C ALA A 155 -3.63 -10.43 -7.18
N ILE A 156 -2.33 -10.22 -7.45
CA ILE A 156 -1.82 -9.09 -8.22
C ILE A 156 -2.42 -9.07 -9.64
N ALA A 157 -2.44 -10.21 -10.32
CA ALA A 157 -2.98 -10.32 -11.67
C ALA A 157 -4.48 -9.96 -11.77
N LYS A 158 -5.19 -9.98 -10.65
CA LYS A 158 -6.62 -9.60 -10.55
C LYS A 158 -6.83 -8.21 -9.96
N SER A 159 -5.76 -7.56 -9.51
CA SER A 159 -5.86 -6.24 -8.88
C SER A 159 -6.27 -5.18 -9.91
N PRO A 160 -7.31 -4.36 -9.63
CA PRO A 160 -7.72 -3.29 -10.51
C PRO A 160 -6.57 -2.32 -10.86
N ALA A 161 -5.73 -1.96 -9.89
CA ALA A 161 -4.57 -1.09 -10.13
C ALA A 161 -3.60 -1.68 -11.16
N MET A 162 -3.30 -2.98 -11.08
CA MET A 162 -2.43 -3.68 -12.05
C MET A 162 -3.07 -3.79 -13.42
N LEU A 163 -4.37 -4.10 -13.48
CA LEU A 163 -5.13 -4.18 -14.74
C LEU A 163 -5.14 -2.85 -15.47
N VAL A 164 -5.28 -1.74 -14.73
CA VAL A 164 -5.22 -0.39 -15.28
C VAL A 164 -3.79 -0.04 -15.71
N TYR A 165 -2.82 -0.25 -14.84
CA TYR A 165 -1.41 0.08 -15.08
C TYR A 165 -0.85 -0.58 -16.34
N LEU A 166 -1.18 -1.84 -16.59
CA LEU A 166 -0.75 -2.58 -17.78
C LEU A 166 -1.79 -2.55 -18.90
N SER A 167 -2.80 -1.70 -18.83
CA SER A 167 -3.85 -1.51 -19.86
C SER A 167 -4.65 -2.78 -20.20
N ASN A 168 -4.68 -3.77 -19.30
CA ASN A 168 -5.40 -5.02 -19.55
C ASN A 168 -6.93 -4.84 -19.54
N GLN A 169 -7.43 -3.74 -18.99
CA GLN A 169 -8.82 -3.34 -19.05
C GLN A 169 -9.36 -3.16 -20.48
N TYR A 170 -8.47 -2.94 -21.46
CA TYR A 170 -8.80 -2.80 -22.87
C TYR A 170 -8.61 -4.11 -23.65
N SER A 171 -8.17 -5.19 -22.99
CA SER A 171 -7.95 -6.49 -23.62
C SER A 171 -9.31 -7.11 -24.06
N THR A 172 -9.40 -7.52 -25.33
CA THR A 172 -10.56 -8.19 -25.88
C THR A 172 -10.13 -9.48 -26.60
N ALA A 173 -11.09 -10.34 -26.90
CA ALA A 173 -10.79 -11.59 -27.63
C ALA A 173 -10.17 -11.33 -29.01
N SER A 174 -10.52 -10.22 -29.66
CA SER A 174 -9.98 -9.82 -30.97
C SER A 174 -8.67 -9.04 -30.88
N VAL A 175 -8.40 -8.39 -29.74
CA VAL A 175 -7.18 -7.59 -29.49
C VAL A 175 -6.68 -7.91 -28.09
N PRO A 176 -6.03 -9.04 -27.90
CA PRO A 176 -5.50 -9.42 -26.59
C PRO A 176 -4.30 -8.55 -26.20
N ASN A 177 -4.22 -8.18 -24.93
CA ASN A 177 -3.08 -7.41 -24.39
C ASN A 177 -1.90 -8.35 -24.09
N GLU A 178 -0.95 -8.43 -25.01
CA GLU A 178 0.27 -9.24 -24.83
C GLU A 178 1.17 -8.71 -23.70
N ASN A 179 1.17 -7.41 -23.45
CA ASN A 179 2.00 -6.79 -22.42
C ASN A 179 1.64 -7.28 -21.01
N PHE A 180 0.35 -7.47 -20.77
CA PHE A 180 -0.12 -8.02 -19.49
C PHE A 180 0.26 -9.49 -19.31
N ALA A 181 0.35 -10.26 -20.41
CA ALA A 181 0.67 -11.68 -20.37
C ALA A 181 2.17 -11.97 -20.15
N ARG A 182 3.05 -11.03 -20.47
CA ARG A 182 4.52 -11.12 -20.31
C ARG A 182 4.96 -10.79 -18.90
#